data_a93095b8c4bed4d9146788a0593ead21
#
_entry.id   a93095b8c4bed4d9146788a0593ead21
#
_cell.length_a   1.000
_cell.length_b   1.000
_cell.length_c   1.000
_cell.angle_alpha   90.00
_cell.angle_beta   90.00
_cell.angle_gamma   90.00
#
_symmetry.space_group_name_H-M   'P 1'
#
loop_
_entity.id
_entity.type
_entity.pdbx_description
1 polymer ?
#
loop_
_entity_poly.entity_id
_entity_poly.type
_entity_poly.pdbx_seq_one_letter_code
_entity_poly.pdbx_strand_id
1 'polypeptide(L)'
;MPFIGNKPTAIPLSADDLEDNIISTAKIQDNAVTPAKYIEPVPFRNIIINGDMSIAQRGTSSTGITTSGYYTVDRYLFEIGAAGTWTQTQDTDVPSGQGFANSIKLACTTADASLGSGDICHLHQRIEGQ
;
A
#
# COMPACT_ATOMS: atom_id res chain seq x y z
N MET A 1 -56.65 -10.37 -24.78
CA MET A 1 -57.25 -9.88 -23.53
C MET A 1 -56.20 -9.18 -22.73
N PRO A 2 -56.41 -7.94 -22.28
CA PRO A 2 -55.46 -7.31 -21.37
C PRO A 2 -55.47 -8.09 -20.05
N PHE A 3 -54.32 -8.37 -19.49
CA PHE A 3 -54.15 -9.00 -18.19
C PHE A 3 -54.70 -8.04 -17.11
N ILE A 4 -55.88 -8.37 -16.55
CA ILE A 4 -56.48 -7.61 -15.44
C ILE A 4 -56.06 -8.31 -14.13
N GLY A 5 -54.79 -8.23 -13.80
CA GLY A 5 -54.28 -8.68 -12.52
C GLY A 5 -53.43 -7.58 -11.90
N ASN A 6 -53.42 -7.47 -10.57
CA ASN A 6 -52.43 -6.68 -9.88
C ASN A 6 -51.04 -7.16 -10.32
N LYS A 7 -50.13 -6.22 -10.58
CA LYS A 7 -48.72 -6.59 -10.73
C LYS A 7 -48.34 -7.52 -9.59
N PRO A 8 -47.74 -8.67 -9.83
CA PRO A 8 -47.25 -9.51 -8.75
C PRO A 8 -46.51 -8.64 -7.77
N THR A 9 -46.90 -8.68 -6.52
CA THR A 9 -46.13 -8.06 -5.43
C THR A 9 -44.70 -8.55 -5.61
N ALA A 10 -43.72 -7.64 -5.62
CA ALA A 10 -42.35 -8.03 -5.81
C ALA A 10 -42.02 -9.18 -4.85
N ILE A 11 -41.82 -10.38 -5.40
CA ILE A 11 -41.34 -11.51 -4.64
C ILE A 11 -39.89 -11.15 -4.28
N PRO A 12 -39.54 -11.17 -2.98
CA PRO A 12 -38.12 -10.96 -2.61
C PRO A 12 -37.27 -11.98 -3.34
N LEU A 13 -36.26 -11.52 -4.09
CA LEU A 13 -35.31 -12.40 -4.72
C LEU A 13 -34.57 -13.20 -3.64
N SER A 14 -34.56 -14.52 -3.81
CA SER A 14 -33.70 -15.42 -3.04
C SER A 14 -32.32 -15.53 -3.70
N ALA A 15 -31.34 -16.12 -3.02
CA ALA A 15 -30.04 -16.37 -3.58
C ALA A 15 -30.11 -17.29 -4.83
N ASP A 16 -31.08 -18.22 -4.86
CA ASP A 16 -31.26 -19.18 -5.94
C ASP A 16 -31.84 -18.55 -7.22
N ASP A 17 -32.41 -17.33 -7.11
CA ASP A 17 -32.93 -16.57 -8.25
C ASP A 17 -31.84 -15.81 -9.02
N LEU A 18 -30.61 -15.79 -8.50
CA LEU A 18 -29.45 -15.12 -9.09
C LEU A 18 -28.48 -16.15 -9.65
N GLU A 19 -28.34 -16.19 -10.96
CA GLU A 19 -27.29 -17.02 -11.61
C GLU A 19 -25.89 -16.45 -11.28
N ASP A 20 -24.90 -17.33 -11.25
CA ASP A 20 -23.51 -16.95 -11.06
C ASP A 20 -23.07 -15.92 -12.11
N ASN A 21 -22.33 -14.91 -11.66
CA ASN A 21 -21.81 -13.82 -12.50
C ASN A 21 -22.86 -12.88 -13.13
N ILE A 22 -24.11 -12.96 -12.75
CA ILE A 22 -25.17 -12.06 -13.29
C ILE A 22 -25.03 -10.61 -12.82
N ILE A 23 -24.38 -10.38 -11.66
CA ILE A 23 -24.14 -9.06 -11.11
C ILE A 23 -22.82 -8.51 -11.64
N SER A 24 -22.90 -7.67 -12.66
CA SER A 24 -21.75 -6.95 -13.19
C SER A 24 -21.44 -5.70 -12.35
N THR A 25 -20.21 -5.16 -12.50
CA THR A 25 -19.80 -3.91 -11.84
C THR A 25 -20.73 -2.73 -12.14
N ALA A 26 -21.29 -2.66 -13.35
CA ALA A 26 -22.26 -1.62 -13.73
C ALA A 26 -23.60 -1.70 -12.99
N LYS A 27 -23.90 -2.85 -12.35
CA LYS A 27 -25.13 -3.05 -11.54
C LYS A 27 -24.92 -2.74 -10.06
N ILE A 28 -23.68 -2.55 -9.64
CA ILE A 28 -23.32 -2.17 -8.27
C ILE A 28 -23.02 -0.67 -8.29
N GLN A 29 -23.85 0.10 -7.60
CA GLN A 29 -23.59 1.53 -7.45
C GLN A 29 -22.31 1.76 -6.65
N ASP A 30 -21.55 2.79 -7.00
CA ASP A 30 -20.35 3.19 -6.27
C ASP A 30 -20.66 3.37 -4.78
N ASN A 31 -19.78 2.82 -3.94
CA ASN A 31 -19.94 2.78 -2.48
C ASN A 31 -21.17 1.98 -1.95
N ALA A 32 -21.87 1.21 -2.79
CA ALA A 32 -22.98 0.37 -2.35
C ALA A 32 -22.51 -0.78 -1.44
N VAL A 33 -21.30 -1.26 -1.61
CA VAL A 33 -20.67 -2.30 -0.77
C VAL A 33 -19.75 -1.63 0.25
N THR A 34 -20.26 -1.48 1.46
CA THR A 34 -19.51 -0.88 2.58
C THR A 34 -18.79 -1.95 3.40
N PRO A 35 -17.78 -1.60 4.21
CA PRO A 35 -17.07 -2.56 5.07
C PRO A 35 -17.98 -3.40 5.96
N ALA A 36 -19.11 -2.85 6.42
CA ALA A 36 -20.10 -3.58 7.23
C ALA A 36 -20.84 -4.70 6.48
N LYS A 37 -20.74 -4.75 5.15
CA LYS A 37 -21.35 -5.78 4.29
C LYS A 37 -20.41 -6.94 3.98
N TYR A 38 -19.16 -6.86 4.40
CA TYR A 38 -18.23 -7.97 4.32
C TYR A 38 -18.34 -8.83 5.57
N ILE A 39 -18.58 -10.13 5.40
CA ILE A 39 -18.65 -11.11 6.51
C ILE A 39 -17.25 -11.42 7.02
N GLU A 40 -16.26 -11.39 6.12
CA GLU A 40 -14.85 -11.65 6.42
C GLU A 40 -14.03 -10.37 6.31
N PRO A 41 -12.96 -10.21 7.09
CA PRO A 41 -12.02 -9.12 6.90
C PRO A 41 -11.47 -9.18 5.47
N VAL A 42 -11.49 -8.05 4.76
CA VAL A 42 -11.00 -7.98 3.38
C VAL A 42 -9.55 -8.49 3.35
N PRO A 43 -9.27 -9.61 2.65
CA PRO A 43 -7.99 -10.32 2.77
C PRO A 43 -6.78 -9.54 2.23
N PHE A 44 -7.02 -8.40 1.60
CA PHE A 44 -5.98 -7.57 0.97
C PHE A 44 -5.82 -6.20 1.63
N ARG A 45 -6.03 -6.11 2.97
CA ARG A 45 -5.68 -4.87 3.66
C ARG A 45 -4.18 -4.62 3.54
N ASN A 46 -3.84 -3.48 2.96
CA ASN A 46 -2.45 -3.02 3.00
C ASN A 46 -2.08 -2.73 4.46
N ILE A 47 -1.16 -3.53 5.00
CA ILE A 47 -0.63 -3.37 6.36
C ILE A 47 0.61 -2.47 6.40
N ILE A 48 1.14 -2.09 5.22
CA ILE A 48 2.29 -1.21 5.11
C ILE A 48 1.82 0.23 5.31
N ILE A 49 2.34 0.87 6.33
CA ILE A 49 2.05 2.28 6.63
C ILE A 49 2.94 3.16 5.77
N ASN A 50 2.36 4.20 5.15
CA ASN A 50 3.09 5.12 4.27
C ASN A 50 3.75 4.39 3.09
N GLY A 51 3.05 3.40 2.51
CA GLY A 51 3.58 2.58 1.41
C GLY A 51 3.78 3.35 0.10
N ASP A 52 3.12 4.50 -0.05
CA ASP A 52 3.28 5.45 -1.16
C ASP A 52 4.38 6.50 -0.92
N MET A 53 5.12 6.38 0.18
CA MET A 53 6.24 7.26 0.56
C MET A 53 5.88 8.76 0.65
N SER A 54 4.59 9.11 0.80
CA SER A 54 4.12 10.50 0.77
C SER A 54 4.44 11.29 2.03
N ILE A 55 4.58 10.63 3.18
CA ILE A 55 4.82 11.27 4.47
C ILE A 55 6.31 11.24 4.80
N ALA A 56 6.92 12.43 4.87
CA ALA A 56 8.34 12.64 5.18
C ALA A 56 8.51 13.81 6.16
N GLN A 57 8.07 13.62 7.41
CA GLN A 57 8.03 14.69 8.44
C GLN A 57 9.43 15.17 8.87
N ARG A 58 10.46 14.32 8.75
CA ARG A 58 11.85 14.65 9.10
C ARG A 58 12.58 15.41 8.00
N GLY A 59 11.96 15.56 6.83
CA GLY A 59 12.54 16.17 5.65
C GLY A 59 12.59 15.20 4.46
N THR A 60 12.76 15.76 3.29
CA THR A 60 12.76 14.99 2.02
C THR A 60 14.14 14.49 1.61
N SER A 61 15.20 14.90 2.30
CA SER A 61 16.59 14.48 2.01
C SER A 61 17.43 14.43 3.28
N SER A 62 18.26 13.41 3.40
CA SER A 62 19.29 13.25 4.44
C SER A 62 20.56 12.69 3.81
N THR A 63 21.71 13.33 4.07
CA THR A 63 23.01 13.01 3.48
C THR A 63 24.01 12.57 4.54
N GLY A 64 25.08 11.89 4.12
CA GLY A 64 26.16 11.48 5.03
C GLY A 64 25.75 10.40 6.03
N ILE A 65 24.79 9.57 5.69
CA ILE A 65 24.26 8.52 6.57
C ILE A 65 25.28 7.40 6.69
N THR A 66 25.73 7.14 7.91
CA THR A 66 26.67 6.05 8.27
C THR A 66 26.16 5.21 9.43
N THR A 67 25.01 5.56 10.01
CA THR A 67 24.42 4.87 11.16
C THR A 67 22.95 4.55 10.89
N SER A 68 22.41 3.59 11.61
CA SER A 68 20.99 3.22 11.49
C SER A 68 20.07 4.30 12.06
N GLY A 69 18.94 4.55 11.39
CA GLY A 69 17.97 5.56 11.82
C GLY A 69 16.75 5.73 10.91
N TYR A 70 15.84 6.59 11.36
CA TYR A 70 14.72 7.09 10.56
C TYR A 70 15.10 8.47 10.01
N TYR A 71 15.27 8.61 8.71
CA TYR A 71 15.86 9.82 8.10
C TYR A 71 14.85 10.68 7.36
N THR A 72 14.18 10.16 6.34
CA THR A 72 13.27 10.92 5.49
C THR A 72 11.84 10.40 5.59
N VAL A 73 11.51 9.39 4.81
CA VAL A 73 10.16 8.81 4.73
C VAL A 73 9.79 8.14 6.06
N ASP A 74 8.65 8.54 6.61
CA ASP A 74 8.22 8.06 7.91
C ASP A 74 7.88 6.57 7.90
N ARG A 75 8.13 5.90 9.04
CA ARG A 75 7.93 4.46 9.30
C ARG A 75 8.96 3.53 8.69
N TYR A 76 9.89 4.01 7.87
CA TYR A 76 10.95 3.21 7.29
C TYR A 76 12.26 3.43 8.04
N LEU A 77 12.77 2.37 8.66
CA LEU A 77 14.09 2.34 9.30
C LEU A 77 15.12 1.97 8.23
N PHE A 78 16.11 2.81 8.04
CA PHE A 78 17.30 2.47 7.30
C PHE A 78 18.34 1.94 8.28
N GLU A 79 18.64 0.66 8.19
CA GLU A 79 19.64 -0.01 9.01
C GLU A 79 20.90 -0.20 8.22
N ILE A 80 22.00 0.33 8.76
CA ILE A 80 23.31 0.30 8.13
C ILE A 80 24.40 0.00 9.18
N GLY A 81 25.31 -0.88 8.84
CA GLY A 81 26.50 -1.19 9.63
C GLY A 81 27.69 -1.39 8.70
N ALA A 82 28.69 -0.51 8.79
CA ALA A 82 29.95 -0.53 8.06
C ALA A 82 29.84 -0.67 6.51
N ALA A 83 28.70 -0.28 5.93
CA ALA A 83 28.42 -0.45 4.50
C ALA A 83 28.56 0.88 3.71
N GLY A 84 29.53 1.72 4.05
CA GLY A 84 29.80 2.98 3.37
C GLY A 84 28.95 4.16 3.85
N THR A 85 28.85 5.20 3.03
CA THR A 85 28.07 6.42 3.32
C THR A 85 26.95 6.57 2.32
N TRP A 86 25.77 6.95 2.81
CA TRP A 86 24.55 6.97 2.02
C TRP A 86 23.83 8.30 2.07
N THR A 87 23.02 8.54 1.05
CA THR A 87 22.02 9.60 1.02
C THR A 87 20.64 8.95 0.84
N GLN A 88 19.68 9.34 1.65
CA GLN A 88 18.28 8.95 1.51
C GLN A 88 17.45 10.15 1.08
N THR A 89 16.62 9.98 0.05
CA THR A 89 15.71 11.02 -0.44
C THR A 89 14.31 10.47 -0.67
N GLN A 90 13.30 11.29 -0.41
CA GLN A 90 11.98 11.12 -1.00
C GLN A 90 12.08 11.60 -2.45
N ASP A 91 11.91 10.72 -3.41
CA ASP A 91 12.05 10.98 -4.85
C ASP A 91 10.68 10.91 -5.53
N THR A 92 10.59 11.47 -6.73
CA THR A 92 9.41 11.42 -7.60
C THR A 92 9.55 10.42 -8.75
N ASP A 93 10.63 9.66 -8.77
CA ASP A 93 10.83 8.57 -9.72
C ASP A 93 9.96 7.37 -9.31
N VAL A 94 8.80 7.26 -9.94
CA VAL A 94 7.74 6.29 -9.62
C VAL A 94 7.20 5.62 -10.88
N PRO A 95 6.63 4.41 -10.79
CA PRO A 95 5.97 3.76 -11.91
C PRO A 95 4.82 4.61 -12.48
N SER A 96 4.89 4.92 -13.77
CA SER A 96 3.88 5.73 -14.45
C SER A 96 2.50 5.07 -14.42
N GLY A 97 1.46 5.86 -14.14
CA GLY A 97 0.07 5.44 -14.21
C GLY A 97 -0.40 4.52 -13.05
N GLN A 98 0.42 4.29 -12.03
CA GLN A 98 0.08 3.42 -10.90
C GLN A 98 -0.45 4.16 -9.67
N GLY A 99 -0.57 5.48 -9.74
CA GLY A 99 -1.12 6.31 -8.65
C GLY A 99 -0.14 6.62 -7.52
N PHE A 100 1.15 6.27 -7.66
CA PHE A 100 2.19 6.68 -6.73
C PHE A 100 2.73 8.06 -7.09
N ALA A 101 2.95 8.90 -6.08
CA ALA A 101 3.54 10.24 -6.26
C ALA A 101 5.00 10.28 -5.80
N ASN A 102 5.40 9.40 -4.88
CA ASN A 102 6.72 9.41 -4.28
C ASN A 102 7.31 8.01 -4.18
N SER A 103 8.63 7.96 -4.11
CA SER A 103 9.43 6.78 -3.82
C SER A 103 10.51 7.12 -2.79
N ILE A 104 11.14 6.10 -2.21
CA ILE A 104 12.33 6.27 -1.40
C ILE A 104 13.56 5.88 -2.22
N LYS A 105 14.53 6.76 -2.29
CA LYS A 105 15.79 6.54 -2.99
C LYS A 105 16.94 6.47 -1.99
N LEU A 106 17.72 5.43 -2.11
CA LEU A 106 18.96 5.23 -1.38
C LEU A 106 20.13 5.29 -2.37
N ALA A 107 21.03 6.25 -2.19
CA ALA A 107 22.20 6.41 -3.02
C ALA A 107 23.47 6.23 -2.16
N CYS A 108 24.30 5.26 -2.52
CA CYS A 108 25.64 5.13 -1.93
C CYS A 108 26.53 6.26 -2.46
N THR A 109 26.96 7.15 -1.59
CA THR A 109 27.81 8.30 -1.94
C THR A 109 29.28 8.03 -1.72
N THR A 110 29.61 7.13 -0.81
CA THR A 110 30.98 6.63 -0.60
C THR A 110 30.90 5.14 -0.34
N ALA A 111 31.36 4.34 -1.25
CA ALA A 111 31.40 2.89 -1.11
C ALA A 111 32.41 2.45 -0.05
N ASP A 112 32.08 1.39 0.68
CA ASP A 112 33.06 0.66 1.45
C ASP A 112 33.89 -0.20 0.48
N ALA A 113 35.22 -0.08 0.56
CA ALA A 113 36.10 -0.82 -0.29
C ALA A 113 36.32 -2.29 0.12
N SER A 114 35.86 -2.67 1.33
CA SER A 114 36.12 -3.98 1.93
C SER A 114 34.94 -4.47 2.75
N LEU A 115 33.86 -4.82 2.07
CA LEU A 115 32.64 -5.35 2.74
C LEU A 115 32.96 -6.67 3.43
N GLY A 116 32.64 -6.73 4.73
CA GLY A 116 32.72 -7.89 5.58
C GLY A 116 31.39 -8.64 5.70
N SER A 117 31.43 -9.84 6.24
CA SER A 117 30.21 -10.67 6.43
C SER A 117 29.23 -10.11 7.46
N GLY A 118 29.64 -9.11 8.25
CA GLY A 118 28.80 -8.42 9.23
C GLY A 118 28.25 -7.08 8.75
N ASP A 119 28.61 -6.63 7.55
CA ASP A 119 28.16 -5.36 7.01
C ASP A 119 26.72 -5.49 6.51
N ILE A 120 25.90 -4.53 6.89
CA ILE A 120 24.47 -4.56 6.59
C ILE A 120 24.01 -3.24 5.95
N CYS A 121 23.05 -3.36 5.04
CA CYS A 121 22.33 -2.24 4.45
C CYS A 121 20.90 -2.69 4.15
N HIS A 122 19.96 -2.34 5.02
CA HIS A 122 18.56 -2.72 4.87
C HIS A 122 17.63 -1.51 5.01
N LEU A 123 16.54 -1.54 4.24
CA LEU A 123 15.39 -0.68 4.48
C LEU A 123 14.22 -1.56 4.93
N HIS A 124 13.66 -1.28 6.10
CA HIS A 124 12.53 -2.08 6.60
C HIS A 124 11.52 -1.26 7.38
N GLN A 125 10.31 -1.80 7.47
CA GLN A 125 9.25 -1.29 8.31
C GLN A 125 8.88 -2.35 9.35
N ARG A 126 8.74 -1.93 10.61
CA ARG A 126 8.22 -2.80 11.66
C ARG A 126 6.70 -2.72 11.65
N ILE A 127 6.06 -3.87 11.51
CA ILE A 127 4.61 -4.03 11.57
C ILE A 127 4.29 -4.60 12.94
N GLU A 128 3.44 -3.90 13.69
CA GLU A 128 2.97 -4.37 14.98
C GLU A 128 2.00 -5.53 14.75
N GLY A 129 2.21 -6.65 15.45
CA GLY A 129 1.28 -7.78 15.44
C GLY A 129 -0.03 -7.37 16.10
N GLN A 130 -1.15 -7.68 15.44
CA GLN A 130 -2.51 -7.54 15.97
C GLN A 130 -2.99 -8.89 16.49
#